data_a022b35ec798be66da6d44ada84063d6
#
_entry.id   a022b35ec798be66da6d44ada84063d6
#
_cell.length_a   1.000
_cell.length_b   1.000
_cell.length_c   1.000
_cell.angle_alpha   90.00
_cell.angle_beta   90.00
_cell.angle_gamma   90.00
#
_symmetry.space_group_name_H-M   'P 1'
#
loop_
_entity.id
_entity.type
_entity.pdbx_description
1 polymer ?
#
loop_
_entity_poly.entity_id
_entity_poly.type
_entity_poly.pdbx_seq_one_letter_code
_entity_poly.pdbx_strand_id
1 'polypeptide(L)'
;MLSLPYSRTATDERGLWAAVLQLAVADLTSANPRLWRPARAWFESTKHGPGSFIWICDHLEINASWIRRQVFETAEQNARRDYGQEFLVEARRLSA
;
A
#
# COMPACT_ATOMS: atom_id res chain seq x y z
N MET A 1 22.52 17.39 -6.38
CA MET A 1 21.89 17.23 -6.53
C MET A 1 21.51 17.00 -7.07
N LEU A 2 21.33 16.95 -6.85
CA LEU A 2 20.65 16.73 -7.22
C LEU A 2 20.12 16.67 -7.96
N SER A 3 20.11 16.82 -7.89
CA SER A 3 19.41 16.82 -8.44
C SER A 3 18.88 16.79 -9.09
N LEU A 4 18.63 16.96 -9.09
CA LEU A 4 17.84 16.72 -9.71
C LEU A 4 17.54 17.00 -10.71
N PRO A 5 17.53 17.16 -10.94
CA PRO A 5 16.95 17.75 -11.85
C PRO A 5 16.39 16.99 -12.78
N TYR A 6 16.44 16.35 -12.94
CA TYR A 6 15.98 15.55 -13.74
C TYR A 6 14.66 15.83 -14.14
N SER A 7 14.30 15.40 -14.96
CA SER A 7 13.21 15.60 -15.39
C SER A 7 12.26 15.46 -14.66
N ARG A 8 11.65 16.12 -14.57
CA ARG A 8 10.94 16.13 -13.70
C ARG A 8 9.62 15.83 -13.97
N THR A 9 8.99 16.09 -14.98
CA THR A 9 7.59 15.97 -15.08
C THR A 9 7.14 14.55 -14.99
N ALA A 10 7.44 13.68 -15.93
CA ALA A 10 6.98 12.31 -15.86
C ALA A 10 7.61 11.59 -14.69
N THR A 11 8.89 11.82 -14.48
CA THR A 11 9.60 11.15 -13.41
C THR A 11 9.08 11.60 -12.05
N ASP A 12 8.83 12.89 -11.92
CA ASP A 12 8.35 13.41 -10.65
C ASP A 12 6.96 12.89 -10.34
N GLU A 13 6.11 12.81 -11.36
CA GLU A 13 4.77 12.29 -11.13
C GLU A 13 4.80 10.82 -10.74
N ARG A 14 5.57 10.02 -11.44
CA ARG A 14 5.70 8.62 -11.07
C ARG A 14 6.30 8.48 -9.69
N GLY A 15 7.29 9.29 -9.37
CA GLY A 15 7.89 9.28 -8.05
C GLY A 15 6.90 9.64 -6.96
N LEU A 16 6.03 10.61 -7.25
CA LEU A 16 5.00 10.98 -6.29
C LEU A 16 4.07 9.81 -6.00
N TRP A 17 3.58 9.13 -7.04
CA TRP A 17 2.65 8.03 -6.82
C TRP A 17 3.35 6.82 -6.19
N ALA A 18 4.62 6.60 -6.52
CA ALA A 18 5.39 5.56 -5.86
C ALA A 18 5.52 5.87 -4.37
N ALA A 19 5.70 7.14 -4.02
CA ALA A 19 5.80 7.53 -2.61
C ALA A 19 4.47 7.32 -1.89
N VAL A 20 3.35 7.60 -2.57
CA VAL A 20 2.04 7.34 -1.99
C VAL A 20 1.87 5.86 -1.69
N LEU A 21 2.26 5.01 -2.63
CA LEU A 21 2.18 3.57 -2.43
C LEU A 21 3.07 3.12 -1.27
N GLN A 22 4.28 3.64 -1.20
CA GLN A 22 5.19 3.28 -0.12
C GLN A 22 4.65 3.72 1.24
N LEU A 23 4.03 4.89 1.31
CA LEU A 23 3.44 5.35 2.55
C LEU A 23 2.28 4.44 2.96
N ALA A 24 1.48 4.03 1.99
CA ALA A 24 0.37 3.12 2.29
C ALA A 24 0.87 1.77 2.82
N VAL A 25 1.99 1.28 2.28
CA VAL A 25 2.58 0.05 2.78
C VAL A 25 3.06 0.25 4.23
N ALA A 26 3.70 1.38 4.51
CA ALA A 26 4.15 1.67 5.86
C ALA A 26 2.97 1.74 6.83
N ASP A 27 1.88 2.39 6.41
CA ASP A 27 0.70 2.48 7.25
C ASP A 27 0.10 1.10 7.50
N LEU A 28 0.03 0.27 6.46
CA LEU A 28 -0.56 -1.06 6.59
C LEU A 28 0.22 -1.91 7.58
N THR A 29 1.53 -1.73 7.64
CA THR A 29 2.36 -2.52 8.53
C THR A 29 2.57 -1.86 9.90
N SER A 30 1.88 -0.76 10.16
CA SER A 30 1.94 -0.09 11.45
C SER A 30 1.15 -0.86 12.51
N ALA A 31 1.58 -0.77 13.75
CA ALA A 31 0.81 -1.34 14.85
C ALA A 31 -0.41 -0.51 15.22
N ASN A 32 -0.49 0.74 14.71
CA ASN A 32 -1.56 1.64 15.07
C ASN A 32 -2.78 1.41 14.20
N PRO A 33 -3.93 0.99 14.78
CA PRO A 33 -5.12 0.74 13.95
C PRO A 33 -5.62 1.97 13.20
N ARG A 34 -5.35 3.16 13.69
CA ARG A 34 -5.75 4.36 12.98
C ARG A 34 -5.02 4.49 11.65
N LEU A 35 -3.87 3.85 11.52
CA LEU A 35 -3.12 3.87 10.28
C LEU A 35 -3.39 2.65 9.43
N TRP A 36 -3.37 1.44 10.01
CA TRP A 36 -3.45 0.26 9.16
C TRP A 36 -4.87 -0.05 8.68
N ARG A 37 -5.91 0.33 9.43
CA ARG A 37 -7.26 0.05 8.97
C ARG A 37 -7.63 0.81 7.69
N PRO A 38 -7.40 2.13 7.63
CA PRO A 38 -7.66 2.82 6.37
C PRO A 38 -6.76 2.35 5.24
N ALA A 39 -5.50 2.05 5.54
CA ALA A 39 -4.59 1.57 4.52
C ALA A 39 -5.07 0.24 3.95
N ARG A 40 -5.53 -0.65 4.82
CA ARG A 40 -6.05 -1.92 4.37
C ARG A 40 -7.25 -1.74 3.45
N ALA A 41 -8.18 -0.88 3.83
CA ALA A 41 -9.35 -0.62 2.99
C ALA A 41 -8.93 -0.08 1.64
N TRP A 42 -7.92 0.77 1.62
CA TRP A 42 -7.43 1.35 0.37
C TRP A 42 -6.84 0.27 -0.55
N PHE A 43 -6.03 -0.63 0.03
CA PHE A 43 -5.44 -1.72 -0.75
C PHE A 43 -6.50 -2.69 -1.28
N GLU A 44 -7.59 -2.86 -0.54
CA GLU A 44 -8.62 -3.82 -0.94
C GLU A 44 -9.65 -3.20 -1.87
N SER A 45 -9.61 -1.90 -2.06
CA SER A 45 -10.59 -1.22 -2.90
C SER A 45 -10.47 -1.67 -4.34
N THR A 46 -11.61 -1.79 -5.00
CA THR A 46 -11.64 -2.09 -6.44
C THR A 46 -11.92 -0.85 -7.27
N LYS A 47 -11.86 0.32 -6.65
CA LYS A 47 -12.08 1.56 -7.38
C LYS A 47 -10.93 1.84 -8.32
N HIS A 48 -11.25 2.52 -9.43
CA HIS A 48 -10.27 2.84 -10.46
C HIS A 48 -10.01 4.34 -10.59
N GLY A 49 -10.60 5.16 -9.77
CA GLY A 49 -10.43 6.60 -9.86
C GLY A 49 -9.04 7.05 -9.46
N PRO A 50 -8.66 8.27 -9.85
CA PRO A 50 -7.32 8.78 -9.55
C PRO A 50 -7.01 8.69 -8.06
N GLY A 51 -5.84 8.21 -7.74
CA GLY A 51 -5.40 8.07 -6.36
C GLY A 51 -5.79 6.76 -5.70
N SER A 52 -6.63 5.94 -6.34
CA SER A 52 -6.95 4.63 -5.79
C SER A 52 -5.78 3.67 -5.99
N PHE A 53 -5.78 2.57 -5.25
CA PHE A 53 -4.69 1.61 -5.35
C PHE A 53 -4.55 1.06 -6.76
N ILE A 54 -5.67 0.67 -7.39
CA ILE A 54 -5.59 0.10 -8.73
C ILE A 54 -5.14 1.15 -9.74
N TRP A 55 -5.62 2.38 -9.61
CA TRP A 55 -5.20 3.44 -10.51
C TRP A 55 -3.70 3.70 -10.41
N ILE A 56 -3.17 3.71 -9.19
CA ILE A 56 -1.73 3.96 -9.00
C ILE A 56 -0.93 2.82 -9.59
N CYS A 57 -1.35 1.58 -9.40
CA CYS A 57 -0.64 0.44 -9.97
C CYS A 57 -0.65 0.49 -11.50
N ASP A 58 -1.78 0.86 -12.11
CA ASP A 58 -1.84 1.04 -13.54
C ASP A 58 -0.89 2.13 -14.00
N HIS A 59 -0.87 3.24 -13.27
CA HIS A 59 -0.04 4.37 -13.62
C HIS A 59 1.45 4.03 -13.53
N LEU A 60 1.81 3.19 -12.58
CA LEU A 60 3.19 2.75 -12.40
C LEU A 60 3.51 1.49 -13.20
N GLU A 61 2.52 0.93 -13.89
CA GLU A 61 2.70 -0.25 -14.73
C GLU A 61 3.13 -1.47 -13.91
N ILE A 62 2.50 -1.65 -12.76
CA ILE A 62 2.76 -2.81 -11.92
C ILE A 62 1.46 -3.57 -11.70
N ASN A 63 1.59 -4.84 -11.41
CA ASN A 63 0.44 -5.73 -11.25
C ASN A 63 -0.18 -5.55 -9.88
N ALA A 64 -1.40 -5.00 -9.84
CA ALA A 64 -2.06 -4.69 -8.57
C ALA A 64 -2.32 -5.94 -7.74
N SER A 65 -2.73 -7.03 -8.37
CA SER A 65 -3.02 -8.26 -7.63
C SER A 65 -1.77 -8.81 -6.97
N TRP A 66 -0.65 -8.75 -7.69
CA TRP A 66 0.61 -9.23 -7.12
C TRP A 66 1.05 -8.38 -5.95
N ILE A 67 1.00 -7.06 -6.12
CA ILE A 67 1.38 -6.12 -5.06
C ILE A 67 0.50 -6.34 -3.84
N ARG A 68 -0.82 -6.45 -4.05
CA ARG A 68 -1.75 -6.63 -2.94
C ARG A 68 -1.40 -7.89 -2.15
N ARG A 69 -1.13 -8.98 -2.84
CA ARG A 69 -0.79 -10.24 -2.17
C ARG A 69 0.49 -10.10 -1.36
N GLN A 70 1.54 -9.52 -1.97
CA GLN A 70 2.82 -9.37 -1.30
C GLN A 70 2.70 -8.48 -0.06
N VAL A 71 1.97 -7.39 -0.17
CA VAL A 71 1.84 -6.45 0.93
C VAL A 71 1.08 -7.10 2.09
N PHE A 72 0.01 -7.83 1.81
CA PHE A 72 -0.75 -8.46 2.88
C PHE A 72 0.01 -9.60 3.52
N GLU A 73 0.80 -10.34 2.75
CA GLU A 73 1.64 -11.38 3.34
C GLU A 73 2.67 -10.77 4.29
N THR A 74 3.29 -9.69 3.88
CA THR A 74 4.28 -9.02 4.72
C THR A 74 3.63 -8.47 5.99
N ALA A 75 2.46 -7.86 5.85
CA ALA A 75 1.76 -7.30 7.00
C ALA A 75 1.35 -8.38 7.98
N GLU A 76 0.92 -9.53 7.46
CA GLU A 76 0.53 -10.64 8.32
C GLU A 76 1.72 -11.17 9.09
N GLN A 77 2.86 -11.30 8.43
CA GLN A 77 4.07 -11.77 9.11
C GLN A 77 4.49 -10.81 10.21
N ASN A 78 4.43 -9.51 9.92
CA ASN A 78 4.77 -8.51 10.92
C ASN A 78 3.81 -8.55 12.10
N ALA A 79 2.52 -8.75 11.83
CA ALA A 79 1.52 -8.78 12.87
C ALA A 79 1.76 -9.99 13.79
N ARG A 80 2.11 -11.13 13.23
CA ARG A 80 2.38 -12.30 14.05
C ARG A 80 3.55 -12.07 14.99
N ARG A 81 4.55 -11.34 14.51
CA ARG A 81 5.72 -11.15 15.29
C ARG A 81 5.57 -10.05 16.34
N ASP A 82 4.95 -8.94 15.92
CA ASP A 82 5.00 -7.73 16.71
C ASP A 82 3.68 -7.30 17.32
N TYR A 83 2.54 -7.61 16.70
CA TYR A 83 1.29 -6.98 17.08
C TYR A 83 0.25 -7.95 17.63
N GLY A 84 0.46 -9.23 17.48
CA GLY A 84 -0.44 -10.22 18.04
C GLY A 84 -1.65 -10.50 17.19
N GLN A 85 -2.77 -10.77 17.86
CA GLN A 85 -3.91 -11.38 17.20
C GLN A 85 -4.89 -10.42 16.54
N GLU A 86 -4.92 -9.18 16.99
CA GLU A 86 -5.97 -8.28 16.54
C GLU A 86 -5.93 -8.07 15.04
N PHE A 87 -4.75 -7.81 14.50
CA PHE A 87 -4.60 -7.61 13.07
C PHE A 87 -4.96 -8.90 12.31
N LEU A 88 -4.52 -10.04 12.83
CA LEU A 88 -4.77 -11.31 12.15
C LEU A 88 -6.23 -11.66 12.11
N VAL A 89 -6.96 -11.39 13.19
CA VAL A 89 -8.39 -11.65 13.23
C VAL A 89 -9.11 -10.79 12.20
N GLU A 90 -8.75 -9.53 12.14
CA GLU A 90 -9.35 -8.62 11.18
C GLU A 90 -9.04 -9.07 9.75
N ALA A 91 -7.80 -9.49 9.49
CA ALA A 91 -7.40 -9.92 8.17
C ALA A 91 -8.18 -11.15 7.73
N ARG A 92 -8.35 -12.11 8.63
CA ARG A 92 -9.10 -13.31 8.31
C ARG A 92 -10.56 -13.02 8.03
N ARG A 93 -11.16 -12.14 8.84
CA ARG A 93 -12.56 -11.80 8.67
C ARG A 93 -12.82 -11.21 7.30
N LEU A 94 -11.93 -10.35 6.84
CA LEU A 94 -12.13 -9.69 5.56
C LEU A 94 -11.74 -10.57 4.39
N SER A 95 -10.87 -11.55 4.60
CA SER A 95 -10.45 -12.45 3.54
C SER A 95 -11.43 -13.56 3.29
N ALA A 96 -12.22 -13.86 4.27
CA ALA A 96 -13.21 -14.92 4.11
C ALA A 96 -14.36 -14.45 3.25
#